data_a7c806da681fcf7b70b80aae5f6af424
#
_entry.id   a7c806da681fcf7b70b80aae5f6af424
#
_cell.length_a   1.000
_cell.length_b   1.000
_cell.length_c   1.000
_cell.angle_alpha   90.00
_cell.angle_beta   90.00
_cell.angle_gamma   90.00
#
_symmetry.space_group_name_H-M   'P 1'
#
loop_
_entity.id
_entity.type
_entity.pdbx_description
1 polymer ?
#
loop_
_entity_poly.entity_id
_entity_poly.type
_entity_poly.pdbx_seq_one_letter_code
_entity_poly.pdbx_strand_id
1 'polypeptide(L)'
;MAAKVNDGRETLRLRVLKRAAHVYWRFSRGMTLGVRGVVLDDGGRVFLVRHTYTPGWHFPGGGVEVGETALTALTRELAEEARVEITGGPVLHGIFLNRAASQRDHVLAYVVRDFRVLEVKRPDGEIAEAGFFPLDRLPETTTRATRARLDEILSGRPPPPVW
;
A
#
# COMPACT_ATOMS: atom_id res chain seq x y z
N MET A 1 -24.21 -50.56 14.14
CA MET A 1 -25.04 -49.33 14.17
C MET A 1 -24.22 -48.21 13.51
N ALA A 2 -24.46 -48.00 12.20
CA ALA A 2 -23.67 -47.09 11.39
C ALA A 2 -24.30 -45.68 11.49
N ALA A 3 -23.50 -44.69 11.96
CA ALA A 3 -23.90 -43.29 12.02
C ALA A 3 -24.02 -42.77 10.57
N LYS A 4 -25.23 -42.33 10.21
CA LYS A 4 -25.50 -41.62 8.95
C LYS A 4 -24.72 -40.29 8.98
N VAL A 5 -23.68 -40.21 8.14
CA VAL A 5 -23.06 -38.94 7.77
C VAL A 5 -24.11 -38.13 6.99
N ASN A 6 -24.55 -37.03 7.61
CA ASN A 6 -25.52 -36.13 7.01
C ASN A 6 -24.80 -35.33 5.93
N ASP A 7 -24.89 -35.79 4.67
CA ASP A 7 -24.36 -35.11 3.50
C ASP A 7 -25.19 -33.84 3.26
N GLY A 8 -24.63 -32.70 3.73
CA GLY A 8 -25.29 -31.41 3.78
C GLY A 8 -25.53 -30.82 2.40
N ARG A 9 -26.63 -31.21 1.76
CA ARG A 9 -27.20 -30.40 0.67
C ARG A 9 -27.66 -29.08 1.25
N GLU A 10 -26.84 -28.06 1.14
CA GLU A 10 -27.25 -26.70 1.47
C GLU A 10 -28.59 -26.40 0.80
N THR A 11 -29.63 -26.16 1.60
CA THR A 11 -30.95 -25.83 1.07
C THR A 11 -30.86 -24.53 0.24
N LEU A 12 -31.65 -24.42 -0.83
CA LEU A 12 -31.69 -23.23 -1.69
C LEU A 12 -31.89 -21.95 -0.87
N ARG A 13 -32.69 -22.01 0.22
CA ARG A 13 -32.88 -20.89 1.16
C ARG A 13 -31.57 -20.45 1.82
N LEU A 14 -30.73 -21.38 2.25
CA LEU A 14 -29.45 -21.06 2.90
C LEU A 14 -28.47 -20.40 1.91
N ARG A 15 -28.45 -20.89 0.64
CA ARG A 15 -27.64 -20.27 -0.43
C ARG A 15 -28.11 -18.85 -0.76
N VAL A 16 -29.42 -18.62 -0.84
CA VAL A 16 -29.99 -17.28 -1.07
C VAL A 16 -29.66 -16.35 0.09
N LEU A 17 -29.81 -16.82 1.34
CA LEU A 17 -29.49 -16.03 2.53
C LEU A 17 -28.00 -15.66 2.61
N LYS A 18 -27.11 -16.62 2.31
CA LYS A 18 -25.65 -16.37 2.26
C LYS A 18 -25.31 -15.36 1.15
N ARG A 19 -25.93 -15.44 -0.03
CA ARG A 19 -25.74 -14.46 -1.10
C ARG A 19 -26.24 -13.07 -0.70
N ALA A 20 -27.41 -12.97 -0.12
CA ALA A 20 -27.95 -11.69 0.36
C ALA A 20 -27.08 -11.06 1.46
N ALA A 21 -26.61 -11.85 2.42
CA ALA A 21 -25.68 -11.42 3.46
C ALA A 21 -24.34 -10.98 2.85
N HIS A 22 -23.83 -11.69 1.84
CA HIS A 22 -22.60 -11.33 1.15
C HIS A 22 -22.70 -10.00 0.38
N VAL A 23 -23.82 -9.77 -0.30
CA VAL A 23 -24.12 -8.50 -0.97
C VAL A 23 -24.23 -7.37 0.07
N TYR A 24 -24.98 -7.58 1.15
CA TYR A 24 -25.08 -6.61 2.23
C TYR A 24 -23.72 -6.26 2.84
N TRP A 25 -22.87 -7.26 3.15
CA TRP A 25 -21.53 -7.01 3.71
C TRP A 25 -20.60 -6.31 2.74
N ARG A 26 -20.72 -6.57 1.43
CA ARG A 26 -19.95 -5.87 0.40
C ARG A 26 -20.21 -4.36 0.42
N PHE A 27 -21.44 -3.93 0.66
CA PHE A 27 -21.78 -2.51 0.74
C PHE A 27 -21.58 -1.90 2.13
N SER A 28 -21.89 -2.65 3.20
CA SER A 28 -21.79 -2.13 4.58
C SER A 28 -20.36 -2.13 5.13
N ARG A 29 -19.50 -3.05 4.66
CA ARG A 29 -18.12 -3.22 5.12
C ARG A 29 -17.09 -2.94 4.01
N GLY A 30 -17.47 -2.26 2.93
CA GLY A 30 -16.55 -1.88 1.87
C GLY A 30 -15.41 -1.03 2.44
N MET A 31 -14.17 -1.50 2.29
CA MET A 31 -12.95 -0.80 2.67
C MET A 31 -12.07 -0.68 1.45
N THR A 32 -11.28 0.39 1.38
CA THR A 32 -10.21 0.54 0.41
C THR A 32 -8.88 0.19 1.05
N LEU A 33 -7.99 -0.37 0.27
CA LEU A 33 -6.67 -0.77 0.69
C LEU A 33 -5.66 -0.19 -0.29
N GLY A 34 -4.66 0.50 0.23
CA GLY A 34 -3.55 1.01 -0.54
C GLY A 34 -2.22 0.47 -0.04
N VAL A 35 -1.20 0.55 -0.88
CA VAL A 35 0.18 0.22 -0.55
C VAL A 35 1.09 1.42 -0.76
N ARG A 36 2.14 1.53 0.05
CA ARG A 36 3.22 2.51 -0.12
C ARG A 36 4.56 1.84 0.05
N GLY A 37 5.48 2.10 -0.89
CA GLY A 37 6.83 1.58 -0.86
C GLY A 37 7.83 2.62 -0.33
N VAL A 38 8.39 2.36 0.83
CA VAL A 38 9.51 3.15 1.39
C VAL A 38 10.80 2.56 0.85
N VAL A 39 11.20 3.01 -0.34
CA VAL A 39 12.40 2.52 -1.04
C VAL A 39 13.61 3.27 -0.50
N LEU A 40 14.48 2.54 0.20
CA LEU A 40 15.67 3.09 0.85
C LEU A 40 16.92 2.46 0.25
N ASP A 41 17.83 3.29 -0.25
CA ASP A 41 19.12 2.82 -0.76
C ASP A 41 20.21 2.79 0.32
N ASP A 42 21.33 2.14 -0.01
CA ASP A 42 22.49 2.04 0.89
C ASP A 42 23.22 3.38 1.07
N GLY A 43 22.94 4.37 0.22
CA GLY A 43 23.48 5.72 0.27
C GLY A 43 22.71 6.65 1.23
N GLY A 44 21.76 6.14 2.02
CA GLY A 44 20.95 6.93 2.95
C GLY A 44 19.95 7.85 2.24
N ARG A 45 19.39 7.41 1.11
CA ARG A 45 18.39 8.15 0.35
C ARG A 45 17.08 7.39 0.30
N VAL A 46 15.97 8.12 0.20
CA VAL A 46 14.62 7.58 0.00
C VAL A 46 14.07 8.02 -1.36
N PHE A 47 13.38 7.12 -2.04
CA PHE A 47 12.66 7.45 -3.26
C PHE A 47 11.32 8.09 -2.94
N LEU A 48 11.06 9.25 -3.53
CA LEU A 48 9.78 9.96 -3.38
C LEU A 48 9.24 10.35 -4.75
N VAL A 49 7.92 10.50 -4.81
CA VAL A 49 7.16 10.95 -5.98
C VAL A 49 6.35 12.19 -5.64
N ARG A 50 6.14 13.04 -6.62
CA ARG A 50 5.22 14.18 -6.58
C ARG A 50 4.18 14.02 -7.68
N HIS A 51 2.95 13.84 -7.27
CA HIS A 51 1.82 13.67 -8.20
C HIS A 51 1.40 14.99 -8.83
N THR A 52 0.76 14.93 -10.00
CA THR A 52 0.21 16.10 -10.69
C THR A 52 -1.03 16.65 -9.99
N TYR A 53 -1.78 15.81 -9.28
CA TYR A 53 -3.08 16.11 -8.68
C TYR A 53 -3.09 16.20 -7.15
N THR A 54 -2.00 15.80 -6.49
CA THR A 54 -1.87 15.85 -5.01
C THR A 54 -0.62 16.62 -4.62
N PRO A 55 -0.72 17.65 -3.78
CA PRO A 55 0.44 18.44 -3.37
C PRO A 55 1.38 17.66 -2.46
N GLY A 56 2.66 17.98 -2.55
CA GLY A 56 3.72 17.42 -1.70
C GLY A 56 4.41 16.19 -2.27
N TRP A 57 5.43 15.74 -1.54
CA TRP A 57 6.19 14.53 -1.86
C TRP A 57 5.71 13.37 -1.02
N HIS A 58 5.50 12.24 -1.67
CA HIS A 58 4.93 11.03 -1.11
C HIS A 58 5.83 9.82 -1.38
N PHE A 59 5.61 8.73 -0.67
CA PHE A 59 6.11 7.44 -1.13
C PHE A 59 5.35 6.98 -2.37
N PRO A 60 6.02 6.33 -3.33
CA PRO A 60 5.35 5.68 -4.46
C PRO A 60 4.38 4.60 -3.98
N GLY A 61 3.29 4.41 -4.71
CA GLY A 61 2.30 3.40 -4.42
C GLY A 61 0.86 3.89 -4.61
N GLY A 62 -0.07 2.94 -4.73
CA GLY A 62 -1.47 3.18 -5.05
C GLY A 62 -2.42 2.18 -4.43
N GLY A 63 -3.56 1.98 -5.08
CA GLY A 63 -4.61 1.08 -4.61
C GLY A 63 -4.28 -0.40 -4.85
N VAL A 64 -4.76 -1.26 -3.96
CA VAL A 64 -4.80 -2.71 -4.19
C VAL A 64 -6.08 -3.03 -4.96
N GLU A 65 -5.94 -3.62 -6.14
CA GLU A 65 -7.07 -3.96 -6.99
C GLU A 65 -7.77 -5.26 -6.56
N VAL A 66 -9.00 -5.45 -7.02
CA VAL A 66 -9.78 -6.67 -6.73
C VAL A 66 -9.08 -7.90 -7.32
N GLY A 67 -8.76 -8.85 -6.45
CA GLY A 67 -8.04 -10.07 -6.84
C GLY A 67 -6.51 -9.94 -6.81
N GLU A 68 -6.00 -8.77 -6.51
CA GLU A 68 -4.57 -8.51 -6.35
C GLU A 68 -4.12 -8.70 -4.90
N THR A 69 -2.91 -9.20 -4.69
CA THR A 69 -2.31 -9.19 -3.36
C THR A 69 -1.65 -7.84 -3.09
N ALA A 70 -1.48 -7.46 -1.82
CA ALA A 70 -0.79 -6.23 -1.46
C ALA A 70 0.65 -6.17 -2.00
N LEU A 71 1.35 -7.30 -2.06
CA LEU A 71 2.71 -7.37 -2.62
C LEU A 71 2.72 -7.24 -4.15
N THR A 72 1.71 -7.77 -4.83
CA THR A 72 1.56 -7.59 -6.29
C THR A 72 1.30 -6.13 -6.60
N ALA A 73 0.38 -5.48 -5.87
CA ALA A 73 0.10 -4.05 -5.99
C ALA A 73 1.37 -3.23 -5.77
N LEU A 74 2.11 -3.49 -4.69
CA LEU A 74 3.36 -2.81 -4.40
C LEU A 74 4.36 -2.92 -5.55
N THR A 75 4.55 -4.12 -6.09
CA THR A 75 5.47 -4.38 -7.21
C THR A 75 5.05 -3.60 -8.46
N ARG A 76 3.76 -3.63 -8.80
CA ARG A 76 3.20 -2.88 -9.94
C ARG A 76 3.41 -1.37 -9.76
N GLU A 77 3.02 -0.83 -8.63
CA GLU A 77 3.12 0.61 -8.35
C GLU A 77 4.58 1.10 -8.36
N LEU A 78 5.51 0.35 -7.78
CA LEU A 78 6.92 0.73 -7.81
C LEU A 78 7.51 0.68 -9.22
N ALA A 79 7.07 -0.26 -10.06
CA ALA A 79 7.47 -0.30 -11.45
C ALA A 79 6.90 0.88 -12.24
N GLU A 80 5.65 1.26 -12.02
CA GLU A 80 4.94 2.32 -12.74
C GLU A 80 5.41 3.72 -12.32
N GLU A 81 5.40 4.01 -11.01
CA GLU A 81 5.68 5.34 -10.47
C GLU A 81 7.17 5.61 -10.22
N ALA A 82 7.96 4.58 -9.90
CA ALA A 82 9.35 4.72 -9.50
C ALA A 82 10.35 4.13 -10.50
N ARG A 83 9.92 3.29 -11.46
CA ARG A 83 10.79 2.47 -12.29
C ARG A 83 11.75 1.61 -11.47
N VAL A 84 11.23 1.10 -10.37
CA VAL A 84 11.94 0.25 -9.42
C VAL A 84 11.38 -1.17 -9.48
N GLU A 85 12.27 -2.14 -9.62
CA GLU A 85 11.99 -3.57 -9.50
C GLU A 85 12.44 -4.07 -8.12
N ILE A 86 11.55 -4.70 -7.39
CA ILE A 86 11.87 -5.35 -6.11
C ILE A 86 12.64 -6.63 -6.40
N THR A 87 13.83 -6.79 -5.81
CA THR A 87 14.70 -7.97 -5.99
C THR A 87 14.79 -8.86 -4.76
N GLY A 88 14.28 -8.39 -3.61
CA GLY A 88 14.27 -9.13 -2.34
C GLY A 88 12.89 -9.13 -1.68
N GLY A 89 12.85 -9.42 -0.38
CA GLY A 89 11.62 -9.45 0.41
C GLY A 89 11.28 -8.09 1.01
N PRO A 90 10.26 -7.35 0.55
CA PRO A 90 9.81 -6.13 1.22
C PRO A 90 9.27 -6.45 2.62
N VAL A 91 9.60 -5.60 3.59
CA VAL A 91 9.19 -5.78 4.98
C VAL A 91 8.01 -4.87 5.29
N LEU A 92 6.90 -5.44 5.77
CA LEU A 92 5.77 -4.65 6.22
C LEU A 92 6.15 -3.84 7.46
N HIS A 93 6.13 -2.52 7.34
CA HIS A 93 6.34 -1.60 8.45
C HIS A 93 5.08 -1.47 9.32
N GLY A 94 3.93 -1.30 8.66
CA GLY A 94 2.66 -1.17 9.38
C GLY A 94 1.45 -1.09 8.47
N ILE A 95 0.28 -1.20 9.13
CA ILE A 95 -1.04 -1.01 8.52
C ILE A 95 -1.70 0.17 9.22
N PHE A 96 -2.12 1.17 8.46
CA PHE A 96 -2.57 2.45 8.98
C PHE A 96 -3.99 2.77 8.50
N LEU A 97 -4.85 3.23 9.41
CA LEU A 97 -6.10 3.86 9.01
C LEU A 97 -5.80 5.25 8.43
N ASN A 98 -6.10 5.47 7.15
CA ASN A 98 -5.88 6.74 6.46
C ASN A 98 -7.13 7.64 6.52
N ARG A 99 -7.32 8.28 7.66
CA ARG A 99 -8.49 9.15 7.92
C ARG A 99 -8.56 10.35 6.99
N ALA A 100 -7.42 10.80 6.46
CA ALA A 100 -7.38 11.94 5.55
C ALA A 100 -8.07 11.62 4.21
N ALA A 101 -7.98 10.39 3.74
CA ALA A 101 -8.68 9.95 2.53
C ALA A 101 -10.11 9.49 2.86
N SER A 102 -10.28 8.60 3.84
CA SER A 102 -11.59 8.08 4.25
C SER A 102 -11.48 7.34 5.59
N GLN A 103 -12.58 7.28 6.34
CA GLN A 103 -12.69 6.41 7.52
C GLN A 103 -12.68 4.90 7.18
N ARG A 104 -12.67 4.55 5.88
CA ARG A 104 -12.66 3.18 5.37
C ARG A 104 -11.37 2.84 4.64
N ASP A 105 -10.43 3.78 4.57
CA ASP A 105 -9.19 3.60 3.84
C ASP A 105 -8.06 3.13 4.76
N HIS A 106 -7.35 2.09 4.30
CA HIS A 106 -6.16 1.59 4.98
C HIS A 106 -4.97 1.59 4.03
N VAL A 107 -3.81 1.92 4.57
CA VAL A 107 -2.55 1.93 3.84
C VAL A 107 -1.57 0.96 4.51
N LEU A 108 -0.98 0.10 3.69
CA LEU A 108 0.13 -0.76 4.07
C LEU A 108 1.43 -0.09 3.64
N ALA A 109 2.32 0.22 4.57
CA ALA A 109 3.66 0.73 4.27
C ALA A 109 4.68 -0.41 4.30
N TYR A 110 5.39 -0.60 3.21
CA TYR A 110 6.45 -1.59 3.08
C TYR A 110 7.81 -0.91 2.95
N VAL A 111 8.80 -1.38 3.70
CA VAL A 111 10.20 -0.99 3.52
C VAL A 111 10.82 -1.90 2.46
N VAL A 112 11.41 -1.28 1.44
CA VAL A 112 12.06 -1.95 0.31
C VAL A 112 13.53 -1.52 0.30
N ARG A 113 14.44 -2.46 0.51
CA ARG A 113 15.90 -2.23 0.49
C ARG A 113 16.57 -2.95 -0.67
N ASP A 114 16.08 -4.15 -1.00
CA ASP A 114 16.60 -4.95 -2.10
C ASP A 114 15.80 -4.64 -3.37
N PHE A 115 16.37 -3.82 -4.22
CA PHE A 115 15.73 -3.37 -5.46
C PHE A 115 16.73 -3.04 -6.54
N ARG A 116 16.24 -2.90 -7.77
CA ARG A 116 17.00 -2.41 -8.92
C ARG A 116 16.24 -1.24 -9.55
N VAL A 117 16.93 -0.16 -9.85
CA VAL A 117 16.39 0.93 -10.65
C VAL A 117 16.52 0.55 -12.13
N LEU A 118 15.39 0.48 -12.83
CA LEU A 118 15.34 0.08 -14.26
C LEU A 118 15.73 1.25 -15.16
N GLU A 119 15.20 2.42 -14.87
CA GLU A 119 15.44 3.67 -15.59
C GLU A 119 15.07 4.87 -14.75
N VAL A 120 15.45 6.06 -15.18
CA VAL A 120 15.01 7.31 -14.53
C VAL A 120 13.53 7.54 -14.85
N LYS A 121 12.69 7.66 -13.83
CA LYS A 121 11.28 8.00 -14.01
C LYS A 121 11.15 9.39 -14.63
N ARG A 122 10.56 9.45 -15.81
CA ARG A 122 10.22 10.72 -16.48
C ARG A 122 8.84 11.20 -16.03
N PRO A 123 8.60 12.51 -16.00
CA PRO A 123 7.25 13.06 -15.77
C PRO A 123 6.24 12.48 -16.78
N ASP A 124 5.02 12.24 -16.30
CA ASP A 124 3.87 11.80 -17.11
C ASP A 124 2.58 12.46 -16.64
N GLY A 125 1.42 11.94 -17.04
CA GLY A 125 0.12 12.48 -16.65
C GLY A 125 -0.19 12.36 -15.16
N GLU A 126 0.46 11.45 -14.46
CA GLU A 126 0.24 11.15 -13.04
C GLU A 126 1.38 11.64 -12.15
N ILE A 127 2.62 11.37 -12.54
CA ILE A 127 3.83 11.73 -11.79
C ILE A 127 4.48 12.96 -12.41
N ALA A 128 4.42 14.07 -11.68
CA ALA A 128 5.07 15.32 -12.08
C ALA A 128 6.58 15.27 -11.89
N GLU A 129 7.05 14.57 -10.84
CA GLU A 129 8.47 14.49 -10.50
C GLU A 129 8.72 13.28 -9.59
N ALA A 130 9.87 12.60 -9.75
CA ALA A 130 10.26 11.46 -8.94
C ALA A 130 11.77 11.36 -8.81
N GLY A 131 12.26 10.84 -7.68
CA GLY A 131 13.70 10.63 -7.49
C GLY A 131 14.10 10.25 -6.08
N PHE A 132 15.40 9.97 -5.92
CA PHE A 132 16.03 9.73 -4.63
C PHE A 132 16.46 11.02 -3.95
N PHE A 133 16.09 11.17 -2.68
CA PHE A 133 16.44 12.31 -1.84
C PHE A 133 17.19 11.86 -0.59
N PRO A 134 18.28 12.57 -0.21
CA PRO A 134 18.96 12.30 1.05
C PRO A 134 18.00 12.42 2.24
N LEU A 135 18.09 11.50 3.19
CA LEU A 135 17.20 11.47 4.37
C LEU A 135 17.35 12.71 5.25
N ASP A 136 18.52 13.34 5.25
CA ASP A 136 18.83 14.59 5.96
C ASP A 136 18.40 15.85 5.19
N ARG A 137 18.03 15.71 3.90
CA ARG A 137 17.67 16.83 3.02
C ARG A 137 16.46 16.50 2.15
N LEU A 138 15.36 16.16 2.79
CA LEU A 138 14.09 15.92 2.09
C LEU A 138 13.53 17.24 1.51
N PRO A 139 12.84 17.19 0.35
CA PRO A 139 12.16 18.35 -0.21
C PRO A 139 11.27 19.03 0.85
N GLU A 140 11.20 20.36 0.82
CA GLU A 140 10.47 21.14 1.81
C GLU A 140 8.99 20.74 1.89
N THR A 141 8.37 20.48 0.75
CA THR A 141 6.97 20.08 0.65
C THR A 141 6.72 18.59 0.87
N THR A 142 7.71 17.81 1.39
CA THR A 142 7.49 16.42 1.79
C THR A 142 6.39 16.35 2.85
N THR A 143 5.37 15.52 2.60
CA THR A 143 4.19 15.47 3.46
C THR A 143 4.53 15.05 4.89
N ARG A 144 3.71 15.51 5.83
CA ARG A 144 3.86 15.18 7.24
C ARG A 144 3.81 13.68 7.48
N ALA A 145 2.92 12.97 6.78
CA ALA A 145 2.79 11.53 6.87
C ALA A 145 4.06 10.81 6.37
N THR A 146 4.60 11.23 5.22
CA THR A 146 5.86 10.70 4.68
C THR A 146 7.02 10.87 5.67
N ARG A 147 7.17 12.07 6.25
CA ARG A 147 8.22 12.35 7.25
C ARG A 147 8.04 11.49 8.51
N ALA A 148 6.81 11.34 9.01
CA ALA A 148 6.52 10.54 10.20
C ALA A 148 6.89 9.07 10.01
N ARG A 149 6.53 8.47 8.87
CA ARG A 149 6.89 7.07 8.55
C ARG A 149 8.40 6.88 8.45
N LEU A 150 9.11 7.81 7.80
CA LEU A 150 10.58 7.76 7.75
C LEU A 150 11.20 7.81 9.14
N ASP A 151 10.74 8.72 9.99
CA ASP A 151 11.24 8.86 11.35
C ASP A 151 11.00 7.60 12.20
N GLU A 152 9.84 6.95 12.08
CA GLU A 152 9.55 5.68 12.72
C GLU A 152 10.48 4.56 12.25
N ILE A 153 10.66 4.43 10.95
CA ILE A 153 11.51 3.38 10.34
C ILE A 153 12.97 3.57 10.75
N LEU A 154 13.47 4.82 10.70
CA LEU A 154 14.86 5.12 11.00
C LEU A 154 15.17 5.02 12.49
N SER A 155 14.22 5.37 13.36
CA SER A 155 14.38 5.28 14.82
C SER A 155 14.02 3.93 15.41
N GLY A 156 13.46 3.00 14.61
CA GLY A 156 12.97 1.70 15.08
C GLY A 156 11.75 1.79 15.99
N ARG A 157 11.04 2.92 15.98
CA ARG A 157 9.82 3.08 16.77
C ARG A 157 8.65 2.30 16.17
N PRO A 158 7.79 1.68 17.00
CA PRO A 158 6.61 1.00 16.51
C PRO A 158 5.67 1.99 15.80
N PRO A 159 5.06 1.60 14.67
CA PRO A 159 4.15 2.45 13.93
C PRO A 159 2.85 2.70 14.71
N PRO A 160 2.31 3.93 14.68
CA PRO A 160 0.97 4.21 15.21
C PRO A 160 -0.11 3.59 14.31
N PRO A 161 -1.35 3.43 14.79
CA PRO A 161 -2.43 2.83 13.99
C PRO A 161 -3.01 3.76 12.90
N VAL A 162 -2.59 5.03 12.85
CA VAL A 162 -3.13 6.05 11.92
C VAL A 162 -2.02 6.62 11.07
N TRP A 163 -2.32 6.80 9.77
CA TRP A 163 -1.41 7.32 8.73
C TRP A 163 -0.95 8.76 8.99
#